data_a335c61c7387c8e7da873331129115f8
#
_entry.id   a335c61c7387c8e7da873331129115f8
#
_cell.length_a   1.000
_cell.length_b   1.000
_cell.length_c   1.000
_cell.angle_alpha   90.00
_cell.angle_beta   90.00
_cell.angle_gamma   90.00
#
_symmetry.space_group_name_H-M   'P 1'
#
loop_
_entity.id
_entity.type
_entity.pdbx_description
1 polymer ?
#
loop_
_entity_poly.entity_id
_entity_poly.type
_entity_poly.pdbx_seq_one_letter_code
_entity_poly.pdbx_strand_id
1 'polypeptide(L)'
;MSQPTVSVIMPVSNAALTLERAIQSILNQTYANVTQIILAIGPSDDSTMNVAQKCQLLDRRIRIIENDSGLTAIGLNKAATCATGDYLARVDSHCRIPDDYIARALKTITQTQAGNVGGIQNAVGITPYQIAVASAMSSRFGVGDSKFHYGGDEGPTDTVYLGFYDADLFYKLGGFDETLIRNQDYELNIRIRKLDE
;
A
#
# COMPACT_ATOMS: atom_id res chain seq x y z
N MET A 1 7.91 23.61 -12.43
CA MET A 1 8.41 22.30 -12.00
C MET A 1 7.38 21.27 -12.43
N SER A 2 7.81 20.10 -12.95
CA SER A 2 6.90 19.02 -13.27
C SER A 2 6.26 18.50 -11.97
N GLN A 3 5.02 18.04 -12.03
CA GLN A 3 4.39 17.39 -10.88
C GLN A 3 5.12 16.06 -10.59
N PRO A 4 5.35 15.72 -9.30
CA PRO A 4 6.00 14.47 -8.93
C PRO A 4 5.31 13.23 -9.51
N THR A 5 6.07 12.19 -9.80
CA THR A 5 5.54 10.92 -10.30
C THR A 5 5.33 9.93 -9.15
N VAL A 6 4.32 9.08 -9.27
CA VAL A 6 4.00 8.06 -8.25
C VAL A 6 3.98 6.69 -8.90
N SER A 7 4.72 5.75 -8.31
CA SER A 7 4.62 4.34 -8.60
C SER A 7 3.84 3.63 -7.49
N VAL A 8 2.79 2.89 -7.87
CA VAL A 8 2.07 2.03 -6.93
C VAL A 8 2.74 0.67 -6.90
N ILE A 9 3.03 0.18 -5.68
CA ILE A 9 3.57 -1.17 -5.43
C ILE A 9 2.52 -2.02 -4.71
N MET A 10 2.22 -3.19 -5.25
CA MET A 10 1.13 -4.04 -4.75
C MET A 10 1.59 -5.48 -4.60
N PRO A 11 1.60 -6.03 -3.38
CA PRO A 11 1.78 -7.45 -3.16
C PRO A 11 0.45 -8.16 -3.45
N VAL A 12 0.49 -9.24 -4.22
CA VAL A 12 -0.71 -9.96 -4.67
C VAL A 12 -0.56 -11.46 -4.47
N SER A 13 -1.51 -12.07 -3.77
CA SER A 13 -1.65 -13.51 -3.65
C SER A 13 -3.10 -13.85 -3.34
N ASN A 14 -3.67 -14.89 -3.98
CA ASN A 14 -5.05 -15.36 -3.79
C ASN A 14 -6.08 -14.20 -3.78
N ALA A 15 -6.00 -13.33 -4.77
CA ALA A 15 -6.76 -12.07 -4.82
C ALA A 15 -7.75 -11.98 -6.01
N ALA A 16 -8.13 -13.11 -6.62
CA ALA A 16 -8.99 -13.11 -7.82
C ALA A 16 -10.30 -12.34 -7.63
N LEU A 17 -10.88 -12.33 -6.43
CA LEU A 17 -12.13 -11.65 -6.13
C LEU A 17 -11.99 -10.15 -5.84
N THR A 18 -10.78 -9.68 -5.53
CA THR A 18 -10.56 -8.32 -5.01
C THR A 18 -9.67 -7.46 -5.90
N LEU A 19 -8.73 -8.09 -6.61
CA LEU A 19 -7.67 -7.43 -7.37
C LEU A 19 -8.19 -6.40 -8.37
N GLU A 20 -9.20 -6.75 -9.17
CA GLU A 20 -9.75 -5.83 -10.17
C GLU A 20 -10.30 -4.55 -9.53
N ARG A 21 -11.02 -4.69 -8.42
CA ARG A 21 -11.55 -3.52 -7.66
C ARG A 21 -10.45 -2.69 -7.03
N ALA A 22 -9.39 -3.33 -6.52
CA ALA A 22 -8.24 -2.63 -5.97
C ALA A 22 -7.55 -1.80 -7.07
N ILE A 23 -7.26 -2.40 -8.22
CA ILE A 23 -6.66 -1.72 -9.37
C ILE A 23 -7.57 -0.58 -9.85
N GLN A 24 -8.87 -0.80 -9.98
CA GLN A 24 -9.81 0.24 -10.42
C GLN A 24 -9.79 1.46 -9.48
N SER A 25 -9.65 1.27 -8.17
CA SER A 25 -9.53 2.38 -7.23
C SER A 25 -8.24 3.19 -7.40
N ILE A 26 -7.17 2.57 -7.92
CA ILE A 26 -5.93 3.24 -8.28
C ILE A 26 -6.08 4.00 -9.61
N LEU A 27 -6.73 3.39 -10.59
CA LEU A 27 -6.97 4.01 -11.90
C LEU A 27 -7.89 5.24 -11.81
N ASN A 28 -8.79 5.27 -10.83
CA ASN A 28 -9.72 6.38 -10.57
C ASN A 28 -9.11 7.52 -9.75
N GLN A 29 -7.82 7.44 -9.38
CA GLN A 29 -7.20 8.52 -8.60
C GLN A 29 -7.25 9.86 -9.33
N THR A 30 -7.61 10.91 -8.59
CA THR A 30 -7.64 12.30 -9.09
C THR A 30 -6.25 12.84 -9.38
N TYR A 31 -5.22 12.25 -8.82
CA TYR A 31 -3.83 12.59 -9.11
C TYR A 31 -3.37 11.95 -10.43
N ALA A 32 -3.12 12.77 -11.44
CA ALA A 32 -2.87 12.31 -12.81
C ALA A 32 -1.51 11.61 -13.01
N ASN A 33 -0.50 11.91 -12.18
CA ASN A 33 0.87 11.41 -12.34
C ASN A 33 1.15 10.08 -11.63
N VAL A 34 0.15 9.20 -11.52
CA VAL A 34 0.37 7.78 -11.22
C VAL A 34 0.87 7.12 -12.51
N THR A 35 2.17 6.89 -12.59
CA THR A 35 2.86 6.45 -13.82
C THR A 35 3.03 4.95 -13.93
N GLN A 36 3.00 4.23 -12.80
CA GLN A 36 3.19 2.79 -12.74
C GLN A 36 2.31 2.15 -11.67
N ILE A 37 1.84 0.93 -11.94
CA ILE A 37 1.15 0.04 -10.99
C ILE A 37 1.85 -1.31 -11.10
N ILE A 38 2.67 -1.67 -10.12
CA ILE A 38 3.52 -2.85 -10.16
C ILE A 38 2.93 -3.92 -9.24
N LEU A 39 2.48 -5.01 -9.85
CA LEU A 39 1.84 -6.13 -9.17
C LEU A 39 2.89 -7.22 -8.94
N ALA A 40 3.31 -7.44 -7.69
CA ALA A 40 4.19 -8.54 -7.31
C ALA A 40 3.35 -9.78 -6.99
N ILE A 41 3.17 -10.66 -7.98
CA ILE A 41 2.29 -11.83 -7.88
C ILE A 41 3.03 -12.96 -7.20
N GLY A 42 2.53 -13.34 -6.02
CA GLY A 42 2.96 -14.53 -5.29
C GLY A 42 2.22 -15.79 -5.72
N PRO A 43 2.63 -16.97 -5.20
CA PRO A 43 1.90 -18.21 -5.40
C PRO A 43 0.42 -18.04 -5.08
N SER A 44 -0.43 -18.51 -6.00
CA SER A 44 -1.89 -18.37 -5.90
C SER A 44 -2.57 -19.61 -6.46
N ASP A 45 -3.56 -20.13 -5.71
CA ASP A 45 -4.33 -21.33 -6.08
C ASP A 45 -5.63 -20.98 -6.82
N ASP A 46 -5.89 -19.69 -7.00
CA ASP A 46 -7.08 -19.16 -7.67
C ASP A 46 -6.73 -18.52 -9.03
N SER A 47 -7.67 -17.83 -9.66
CA SER A 47 -7.48 -17.16 -10.94
C SER A 47 -6.79 -15.78 -10.87
N THR A 48 -6.05 -15.50 -9.80
CA THR A 48 -5.38 -14.20 -9.57
C THR A 48 -4.52 -13.78 -10.78
N MET A 49 -3.69 -14.66 -11.32
CA MET A 49 -2.84 -14.36 -12.47
C MET A 49 -3.66 -13.96 -13.69
N ASN A 50 -4.75 -14.68 -13.97
CA ASN A 50 -5.63 -14.37 -15.10
C ASN A 50 -6.29 -12.99 -14.95
N VAL A 51 -6.70 -12.62 -13.74
CA VAL A 51 -7.26 -11.29 -13.44
C VAL A 51 -6.19 -10.22 -13.63
N ALA A 52 -4.98 -10.43 -13.11
CA ALA A 52 -3.87 -9.49 -13.27
C ALA A 52 -3.53 -9.25 -14.75
N GLN A 53 -3.45 -10.31 -15.56
CA GLN A 53 -3.19 -10.20 -17.00
C GLN A 53 -4.29 -9.43 -17.73
N LYS A 54 -5.57 -9.66 -17.41
CA LYS A 54 -6.68 -8.87 -17.97
C LYS A 54 -6.54 -7.39 -17.64
N CYS A 55 -6.23 -7.05 -16.40
CA CYS A 55 -6.02 -5.65 -15.99
C CYS A 55 -4.83 -5.02 -16.73
N GLN A 56 -3.73 -5.76 -16.90
CA GLN A 56 -2.55 -5.30 -17.65
C GLN A 56 -2.87 -4.99 -19.12
N LEU A 57 -3.74 -5.74 -19.76
CA LEU A 57 -4.18 -5.48 -21.13
C LEU A 57 -5.02 -4.21 -21.25
N LEU A 58 -5.70 -3.79 -20.17
CA LEU A 58 -6.57 -2.61 -20.15
C LEU A 58 -5.80 -1.30 -19.88
N ASP A 59 -4.68 -1.36 -19.15
CA ASP A 59 -3.91 -0.16 -18.83
C ASP A 59 -2.40 -0.46 -18.83
N ARG A 60 -1.66 0.25 -19.71
CA ARG A 60 -0.21 0.09 -19.92
C ARG A 60 0.65 0.43 -18.70
N ARG A 61 0.11 1.12 -17.70
CA ARG A 61 0.82 1.43 -16.44
C ARG A 61 0.96 0.20 -15.56
N ILE A 62 0.14 -0.84 -15.78
CA ILE A 62 0.15 -2.07 -15.00
C ILE A 62 1.27 -2.97 -15.48
N ARG A 63 2.15 -3.34 -14.55
CA ARG A 63 3.26 -4.27 -14.77
C ARG A 63 3.15 -5.42 -13.78
N ILE A 64 3.25 -6.64 -14.29
CA ILE A 64 3.28 -7.86 -13.49
C ILE A 64 4.73 -8.29 -13.30
N ILE A 65 5.10 -8.62 -12.07
CA ILE A 65 6.37 -9.26 -11.71
C ILE A 65 6.12 -10.46 -10.83
N GLU A 66 7.01 -11.45 -10.85
CA GLU A 66 6.89 -12.65 -10.04
C GLU A 66 7.49 -12.47 -8.64
N ASN A 67 6.77 -12.99 -7.64
CA ASN A 67 7.22 -13.09 -6.25
C ASN A 67 7.15 -14.55 -5.78
N ASP A 68 8.08 -15.38 -6.23
CA ASP A 68 8.09 -16.83 -5.95
C ASP A 68 8.06 -17.18 -4.46
N SER A 69 8.58 -16.28 -3.62
CA SER A 69 8.59 -16.47 -2.17
C SER A 69 7.20 -16.40 -1.53
N GLY A 70 6.26 -15.68 -2.16
CA GLY A 70 4.95 -15.36 -1.56
C GLY A 70 5.01 -14.39 -0.38
N LEU A 71 6.21 -14.01 0.10
CA LEU A 71 6.36 -13.09 1.23
C LEU A 71 6.10 -11.65 0.81
N THR A 72 5.28 -10.96 1.61
CA THR A 72 4.86 -9.58 1.32
C THR A 72 6.04 -8.61 1.23
N ALA A 73 6.99 -8.67 2.17
CA ALA A 73 8.17 -7.80 2.17
C ALA A 73 9.00 -7.95 0.90
N ILE A 74 9.28 -9.21 0.49
CA ILE A 74 10.04 -9.52 -0.73
C ILE A 74 9.29 -9.03 -1.97
N GLY A 75 7.97 -9.26 -2.05
CA GLY A 75 7.15 -8.78 -3.16
C GLY A 75 7.15 -7.26 -3.28
N LEU A 76 7.01 -6.55 -2.17
CA LEU A 76 7.05 -5.09 -2.13
C LEU A 76 8.42 -4.54 -2.53
N ASN A 77 9.53 -5.12 -2.03
CA ASN A 77 10.89 -4.72 -2.42
C ASN A 77 11.16 -4.99 -3.90
N LYS A 78 10.77 -6.16 -4.42
CA LYS A 78 10.86 -6.45 -5.87
C LYS A 78 10.06 -5.43 -6.69
N ALA A 79 8.84 -5.08 -6.26
CA ALA A 79 8.04 -4.06 -6.94
C ALA A 79 8.70 -2.68 -6.87
N ALA A 80 9.22 -2.28 -5.72
CA ALA A 80 9.95 -1.03 -5.54
C ALA A 80 11.18 -0.97 -6.45
N THR A 81 11.97 -2.04 -6.58
CA THR A 81 13.13 -2.09 -7.49
C THR A 81 12.74 -1.83 -8.97
N CYS A 82 11.51 -2.14 -9.36
CA CYS A 82 10.99 -1.86 -10.69
C CYS A 82 10.33 -0.48 -10.83
N ALA A 83 10.15 0.24 -9.74
CA ALA A 83 9.52 1.55 -9.71
C ALA A 83 10.48 2.65 -10.15
N THR A 84 9.92 3.68 -10.80
CA THR A 84 10.67 4.86 -11.29
C THR A 84 10.03 6.17 -10.84
N GLY A 85 8.99 6.10 -10.01
CA GLY A 85 8.33 7.29 -9.48
C GLY A 85 9.13 7.96 -8.37
N ASP A 86 8.95 9.27 -8.22
CA ASP A 86 9.53 10.05 -7.12
C ASP A 86 8.97 9.60 -5.75
N TYR A 87 7.78 9.02 -5.76
CA TYR A 87 7.11 8.47 -4.59
C TYR A 87 6.62 7.05 -4.82
N LEU A 88 6.63 6.24 -3.76
CA LEU A 88 6.09 4.88 -3.74
C LEU A 88 4.79 4.86 -2.92
N ALA A 89 3.70 4.41 -3.52
CA ALA A 89 2.43 4.17 -2.84
C ALA A 89 2.20 2.67 -2.69
N ARG A 90 2.16 2.14 -1.45
CA ARG A 90 1.72 0.77 -1.24
C ARG A 90 0.20 0.70 -1.29
N VAL A 91 -0.34 -0.22 -2.06
CA VAL A 91 -1.76 -0.58 -2.04
C VAL A 91 -1.88 -2.10 -2.04
N ASP A 92 -2.59 -2.66 -1.09
CA ASP A 92 -2.76 -4.10 -1.01
C ASP A 92 -3.89 -4.59 -1.93
N SER A 93 -3.77 -5.78 -2.51
CA SER A 93 -4.67 -6.33 -3.54
C SER A 93 -6.13 -6.54 -3.11
N HIS A 94 -6.40 -6.44 -1.82
CA HIS A 94 -7.75 -6.53 -1.24
C HIS A 94 -8.29 -5.19 -0.74
N CYS A 95 -7.54 -4.10 -0.94
CA CYS A 95 -7.89 -2.77 -0.47
C CYS A 95 -8.55 -1.95 -1.58
N ARG A 96 -9.33 -0.98 -1.16
CA ARG A 96 -9.90 0.05 -2.02
C ARG A 96 -9.56 1.40 -1.41
N ILE A 97 -8.84 2.22 -2.17
CA ILE A 97 -8.46 3.57 -1.73
C ILE A 97 -9.47 4.61 -2.24
N PRO A 98 -9.74 5.69 -1.49
CA PRO A 98 -10.51 6.84 -1.97
C PRO A 98 -9.88 7.48 -3.20
N ASP A 99 -10.67 8.11 -4.05
CA ASP A 99 -10.21 8.67 -5.33
C ASP A 99 -9.19 9.82 -5.15
N ASP A 100 -9.13 10.46 -3.99
CA ASP A 100 -8.20 11.53 -3.64
C ASP A 100 -7.02 11.07 -2.76
N TYR A 101 -6.89 9.76 -2.50
CA TYR A 101 -5.90 9.22 -1.55
C TYR A 101 -4.47 9.64 -1.91
N ILE A 102 -4.04 9.43 -3.15
CA ILE A 102 -2.67 9.76 -3.59
C ILE A 102 -2.44 11.27 -3.56
N ALA A 103 -3.42 12.07 -3.97
CA ALA A 103 -3.31 13.53 -3.93
C ALA A 103 -3.14 14.04 -2.49
N ARG A 104 -3.91 13.49 -1.56
CA ARG A 104 -3.81 13.83 -0.12
C ARG A 104 -2.49 13.37 0.48
N ALA A 105 -2.09 12.13 0.20
CA ALA A 105 -0.81 11.60 0.70
C ALA A 105 0.37 12.45 0.23
N LEU A 106 0.41 12.82 -1.06
CA LEU A 106 1.44 13.68 -1.62
C LEU A 106 1.43 15.08 -0.96
N LYS A 107 0.25 15.67 -0.76
CA LYS A 107 0.12 16.95 -0.07
C LYS A 107 0.66 16.86 1.35
N THR A 108 0.27 15.84 2.10
CA THR A 108 0.68 15.68 3.50
C THR A 108 2.18 15.46 3.61
N ILE A 109 2.78 14.54 2.83
CA ILE A 109 4.22 14.26 2.89
C ILE A 109 5.05 15.50 2.53
N THR A 110 4.59 16.29 1.55
CA THR A 110 5.28 17.52 1.12
C THR A 110 5.19 18.62 2.17
N GLN A 111 4.04 18.75 2.84
CA GLN A 111 3.83 19.79 3.86
C GLN A 111 4.51 19.47 5.19
N THR A 112 4.52 18.20 5.58
CA THR A 112 5.03 17.78 6.89
C THR A 112 6.49 17.31 6.84
N GLN A 113 7.03 17.04 5.64
CA GLN A 113 8.34 16.40 5.44
C GLN A 113 8.45 15.04 6.15
N ALA A 114 7.32 14.38 6.41
CA ALA A 114 7.30 13.05 7.02
C ALA A 114 7.92 12.02 6.08
N GLY A 115 8.67 11.06 6.61
CA GLY A 115 9.28 10.00 5.80
C GLY A 115 8.27 8.97 5.29
N ASN A 116 7.09 8.87 5.92
CA ASN A 116 5.97 8.02 5.49
C ASN A 116 4.65 8.66 5.90
N VAL A 117 3.65 8.60 5.03
CA VAL A 117 2.26 8.95 5.31
C VAL A 117 1.33 7.83 4.90
N GLY A 118 0.18 7.73 5.53
CA GLY A 118 -0.81 6.73 5.17
C GLY A 118 -2.20 7.08 5.67
N GLY A 119 -3.14 6.17 5.43
CA GLY A 119 -4.54 6.37 5.72
C GLY A 119 -5.03 5.63 6.96
N ILE A 120 -6.34 5.68 7.14
CA ILE A 120 -7.09 4.94 8.13
C ILE A 120 -7.63 3.67 7.46
N GLN A 121 -7.48 2.54 8.13
CA GLN A 121 -8.06 1.28 7.67
C GLN A 121 -9.54 1.24 8.03
N ASN A 122 -10.40 1.25 7.01
CA ASN A 122 -11.82 1.03 7.19
C ASN A 122 -12.14 -0.43 6.83
N ALA A 123 -12.21 -1.30 7.84
CA ALA A 123 -12.55 -2.70 7.66
C ALA A 123 -14.02 -2.85 7.27
N VAL A 124 -14.31 -3.57 6.17
CA VAL A 124 -15.67 -3.82 5.67
C VAL A 124 -15.93 -5.32 5.64
N GLY A 125 -17.00 -5.75 6.31
CA GLY A 125 -17.49 -7.15 6.29
C GLY A 125 -18.71 -7.29 5.38
N ILE A 126 -18.83 -8.42 4.69
CA ILE A 126 -19.99 -8.78 3.85
C ILE A 126 -20.85 -9.83 4.55
N THR A 127 -20.21 -10.81 5.18
CA THR A 127 -20.92 -11.85 5.96
C THR A 127 -21.09 -11.42 7.42
N PRO A 128 -22.05 -12.00 8.19
CA PRO A 128 -22.19 -11.67 9.61
C PRO A 128 -20.89 -11.83 10.42
N TYR A 129 -20.10 -12.87 10.12
CA TYR A 129 -18.80 -13.09 10.75
C TYR A 129 -17.80 -11.97 10.39
N GLN A 130 -17.70 -11.62 9.10
CA GLN A 130 -16.82 -10.53 8.65
C GLN A 130 -17.23 -9.17 9.22
N ILE A 131 -18.54 -8.91 9.35
CA ILE A 131 -19.05 -7.69 9.98
C ILE A 131 -18.63 -7.61 11.44
N ALA A 132 -18.74 -8.73 12.19
CA ALA A 132 -18.30 -8.79 13.59
C ALA A 132 -16.78 -8.54 13.71
N VAL A 133 -15.97 -9.15 12.84
CA VAL A 133 -14.51 -8.93 12.80
C VAL A 133 -14.20 -7.46 12.44
N ALA A 134 -14.85 -6.91 11.43
CA ALA A 134 -14.67 -5.51 11.03
C ALA A 134 -15.02 -4.53 12.17
N SER A 135 -16.11 -4.80 12.90
CA SER A 135 -16.50 -4.03 14.08
C SER A 135 -15.46 -4.11 15.20
N ALA A 136 -14.91 -5.29 15.45
CA ALA A 136 -13.82 -5.46 16.42
C ALA A 136 -12.55 -4.70 16.00
N MET A 137 -12.17 -4.76 14.71
CA MET A 137 -11.01 -4.07 14.15
C MET A 137 -11.16 -2.53 14.13
N SER A 138 -12.38 -2.01 14.20
CA SER A 138 -12.66 -0.57 14.28
C SER A 138 -12.84 -0.07 15.71
N SER A 139 -12.68 -0.94 16.70
CA SER A 139 -12.90 -0.65 18.11
C SER A 139 -11.57 -0.54 18.88
N ARG A 140 -11.45 0.46 19.74
CA ARG A 140 -10.31 0.58 20.69
C ARG A 140 -10.09 -0.66 21.54
N PHE A 141 -11.17 -1.38 21.88
CA PHE A 141 -11.09 -2.64 22.63
C PHE A 141 -10.43 -3.77 21.82
N GLY A 142 -10.59 -3.76 20.49
CA GLY A 142 -10.04 -4.81 19.61
C GLY A 142 -8.61 -4.51 19.14
N VAL A 143 -8.22 -3.25 19.00
CA VAL A 143 -6.94 -2.85 18.36
C VAL A 143 -6.05 -1.96 19.23
N GLY A 144 -6.47 -1.66 20.47
CA GLY A 144 -5.70 -0.81 21.39
C GLY A 144 -5.52 0.61 20.85
N ASP A 145 -4.31 1.17 20.99
CA ASP A 145 -4.01 2.56 20.62
C ASP A 145 -3.61 2.76 19.13
N SER A 146 -3.81 1.75 18.29
CA SER A 146 -3.48 1.84 16.85
C SER A 146 -4.44 2.76 16.11
N LYS A 147 -4.12 4.05 16.06
CA LYS A 147 -4.98 5.13 15.49
C LYS A 147 -5.44 4.87 14.07
N PHE A 148 -4.64 4.19 13.25
CA PHE A 148 -5.00 3.89 11.86
C PHE A 148 -6.20 2.92 11.72
N HIS A 149 -6.69 2.31 12.79
CA HIS A 149 -7.88 1.43 12.79
C HIS A 149 -9.19 2.14 13.11
N TYR A 150 -9.17 3.22 13.89
CA TYR A 150 -10.41 3.90 14.31
C TYR A 150 -10.47 5.39 13.97
N GLY A 151 -9.40 5.91 13.36
CA GLY A 151 -9.33 7.30 12.94
C GLY A 151 -8.94 8.26 14.07
N GLY A 152 -8.99 9.53 13.76
CA GLY A 152 -8.61 10.63 14.62
C GLY A 152 -8.18 11.82 13.78
N ASP A 153 -7.67 12.86 14.44
CA ASP A 153 -7.09 14.01 13.78
C ASP A 153 -5.81 13.63 13.02
N GLU A 154 -5.55 14.31 11.91
CA GLU A 154 -4.28 14.18 11.18
C GLU A 154 -3.12 14.60 12.08
N GLY A 155 -2.05 13.80 12.08
CA GLY A 155 -0.88 14.09 12.90
C GLY A 155 0.12 12.95 12.96
N PRO A 156 1.23 13.13 13.70
CA PRO A 156 2.25 12.11 13.86
C PRO A 156 1.69 10.82 14.48
N THR A 157 2.17 9.68 13.98
CA THR A 157 1.78 8.36 14.46
C THR A 157 2.95 7.38 14.34
N ASP A 158 2.90 6.30 15.12
CA ASP A 158 3.96 5.29 15.13
C ASP A 158 4.00 4.44 13.87
N THR A 159 2.84 4.23 13.26
CA THR A 159 2.70 3.48 12.02
C THR A 159 1.45 3.93 11.27
N VAL A 160 1.40 3.65 9.99
CA VAL A 160 0.30 4.01 9.09
C VAL A 160 -0.19 2.79 8.32
N TYR A 161 -1.42 2.87 7.84
CA TYR A 161 -1.98 1.90 6.93
C TYR A 161 -1.72 2.33 5.47
N LEU A 162 -1.26 1.41 4.62
CA LEU A 162 -0.92 1.66 3.21
C LEU A 162 0.05 2.84 3.06
N GLY A 163 1.31 2.65 3.42
CA GLY A 163 2.34 3.69 3.40
C GLY A 163 2.57 4.33 2.04
N PHE A 164 2.81 5.63 2.08
CA PHE A 164 3.22 6.46 0.95
C PHE A 164 4.58 7.07 1.30
N TYR A 165 5.62 6.72 0.55
CA TYR A 165 7.03 6.98 0.87
C TYR A 165 7.66 7.87 -0.17
N ASP A 166 8.59 8.72 0.26
CA ASP A 166 9.62 9.26 -0.62
C ASP A 166 10.48 8.10 -1.13
N ALA A 167 10.68 8.00 -2.45
CA ALA A 167 11.35 6.84 -3.04
C ALA A 167 12.84 6.81 -2.66
N ASP A 168 13.52 7.97 -2.66
CA ASP A 168 14.95 8.06 -2.31
C ASP A 168 15.17 7.64 -0.86
N LEU A 169 14.30 8.11 0.06
CA LEU A 169 14.35 7.71 1.46
C LEU A 169 14.10 6.22 1.63
N PHE A 170 13.11 5.67 0.94
CA PHE A 170 12.81 4.23 0.99
C PHE A 170 14.02 3.39 0.57
N TYR A 171 14.67 3.75 -0.55
CA TYR A 171 15.86 3.04 -1.02
C TYR A 171 17.08 3.25 -0.11
N LYS A 172 17.28 4.45 0.41
CA LYS A 172 18.35 4.75 1.37
C LYS A 172 18.24 3.90 2.63
N LEU A 173 17.02 3.60 3.07
CA LEU A 173 16.76 2.72 4.21
C LEU A 173 16.85 1.23 3.88
N GLY A 174 16.99 0.84 2.61
CA GLY A 174 17.07 -0.56 2.18
C GLY A 174 15.71 -1.25 2.04
N GLY A 175 14.60 -0.50 2.01
CA GLY A 175 13.26 -1.05 1.86
C GLY A 175 12.75 -1.79 3.10
N PHE A 176 11.84 -2.75 2.89
CA PHE A 176 11.31 -3.61 3.95
C PHE A 176 12.31 -4.70 4.35
N ASP A 177 12.34 -5.08 5.63
CA ASP A 177 13.10 -6.23 6.10
C ASP A 177 12.45 -7.55 5.61
N GLU A 178 13.13 -8.24 4.72
CA GLU A 178 12.66 -9.46 4.06
C GLU A 178 12.63 -10.68 5.00
N THR A 179 13.26 -10.60 6.16
CA THR A 179 13.23 -11.67 7.16
C THR A 179 11.93 -11.67 7.95
N LEU A 180 11.17 -10.57 7.90
CA LEU A 180 9.93 -10.41 8.64
C LEU A 180 8.74 -10.91 7.82
N ILE A 181 8.04 -11.92 8.34
CA ILE A 181 6.78 -12.43 7.75
C ILE A 181 5.62 -11.46 8.01
N ARG A 182 5.67 -10.72 9.14
CA ARG A 182 4.68 -9.71 9.57
C ARG A 182 5.40 -8.53 10.20
N ASN A 183 4.68 -7.41 10.37
CA ASN A 183 5.15 -6.17 10.98
C ASN A 183 6.32 -5.49 10.23
N GLN A 184 6.53 -5.81 8.96
CA GLN A 184 7.53 -5.16 8.10
C GLN A 184 7.29 -3.64 7.99
N ASP A 185 6.03 -3.20 8.03
CA ASP A 185 5.66 -1.79 8.00
C ASP A 185 6.08 -1.08 9.29
N TYR A 186 5.81 -1.72 10.42
CA TYR A 186 6.15 -1.18 11.74
C TYR A 186 7.67 -1.07 11.91
N GLU A 187 8.41 -2.07 11.45
CA GLU A 187 9.87 -2.06 11.47
C GLU A 187 10.44 -0.93 10.62
N LEU A 188 9.97 -0.76 9.38
CA LEU A 188 10.40 0.32 8.51
C LEU A 188 10.08 1.69 9.11
N ASN A 189 8.91 1.85 9.71
CA ASN A 189 8.53 3.09 10.39
C ASN A 189 9.42 3.40 11.61
N ILE A 190 9.92 2.39 12.33
CA ILE A 190 10.93 2.59 13.38
C ILE A 190 12.22 3.14 12.79
N ARG A 191 12.70 2.60 11.65
CA ARG A 191 13.92 3.12 11.00
C ARG A 191 13.73 4.54 10.47
N ILE A 192 12.57 4.87 9.92
CA ILE A 192 12.24 6.22 9.47
C ILE A 192 12.32 7.20 10.66
N ARG A 193 11.64 6.91 11.76
CA ARG A 193 11.60 7.80 12.94
C ARG A 193 12.98 8.04 13.56
N LYS A 194 13.87 7.05 13.54
CA LYS A 194 15.24 7.20 14.05
C LYS A 194 16.12 8.15 13.21
N LEU A 195 15.66 8.60 12.05
CA LEU A 195 16.38 9.62 11.29
C LEU A 195 16.08 11.04 11.77
N ASP A 196 14.99 11.22 12.51
CA ASP A 196 14.53 12.51 13.04
C ASP A 196 15.04 12.76 14.47
N GLU A 197 15.74 11.78 15.08
CA GLU A 197 16.41 11.85 16.38
C GLU A 197 17.91 12.22 16.24
#